data_665eff00b84ee5539e0d588513b21bc3
#
_entry.id   665eff00b84ee5539e0d588513b21bc3
#
_cell.length_a   1.000
_cell.length_b   1.000
_cell.length_c   1.000
_cell.angle_alpha   90.00
_cell.angle_beta   90.00
_cell.angle_gamma   90.00
#
_symmetry.space_group_name_H-M   'P 1'
#
loop_
_entity.id
_entity.type
_entity.pdbx_description
1 polymer ?
#
loop_
_entity_poly.entity_id
_entity_poly.type
_entity_poly.pdbx_seq_one_letter_code
_entity_poly.pdbx_strand_id
1 'polypeptide(L)'
;MRHRLDIKGKKALVTGGASGIGFAIAARLASKGAEPILLDMNQTSLDKALVKLRGEGYRVHGFQANVTSIEDLRLIKDELEATGLSPDILVNCAGITLIAHVTATDHDEWKRIIDVNLMGTINMIETFLPSMAERGSGHIVNIGSIDGIIPIPGQSAYCASKFAVTGLTEVLYYDLKSNGVGVTLVCPGYVRTPMAKTQTIKDLPLHFKGAQLVERFLELFGASPQIVANRVVDAISRKKFLVIPGLPSKVFYHYRRLFPRLATRSGLGVAKFFAWLRSKVPKRALQSI
;
A
#
# COMPACT_ATOMS: atom_id res chain seq x y z
N MET A 1 -29.75 -8.82 5.65
CA MET A 1 -28.49 -9.11 6.39
C MET A 1 -27.33 -9.04 5.40
N ARG A 2 -26.29 -8.20 5.62
CA ARG A 2 -25.10 -8.21 4.76
C ARG A 2 -24.36 -9.52 5.03
N HIS A 3 -24.31 -10.43 4.07
CA HIS A 3 -23.54 -11.66 4.17
C HIS A 3 -22.08 -11.30 4.42
N ARG A 4 -21.55 -11.71 5.58
CA ARG A 4 -20.12 -11.58 5.89
C ARG A 4 -19.34 -12.59 5.06
N LEU A 5 -18.18 -12.17 4.54
CA LEU A 5 -17.24 -13.11 3.92
C LEU A 5 -16.57 -13.91 5.04
N ASP A 6 -16.71 -15.24 5.00
CA ASP A 6 -15.92 -16.11 5.87
C ASP A 6 -14.50 -16.18 5.33
N ILE A 7 -13.53 -15.88 6.19
CA ILE A 7 -12.10 -15.87 5.84
C ILE A 7 -11.48 -17.27 6.02
N LYS A 8 -12.09 -18.13 6.84
CA LYS A 8 -11.55 -19.46 7.11
C LYS A 8 -11.49 -20.31 5.83
N GLY A 9 -10.33 -20.92 5.59
CA GLY A 9 -10.07 -21.72 4.39
C GLY A 9 -9.85 -20.92 3.10
N LYS A 10 -9.93 -19.60 3.12
CA LYS A 10 -9.72 -18.76 1.95
C LYS A 10 -8.24 -18.60 1.62
N LYS A 11 -7.90 -18.64 0.34
CA LYS A 11 -6.56 -18.38 -0.18
C LYS A 11 -6.40 -16.88 -0.43
N ALA A 12 -5.36 -16.30 0.17
CA ALA A 12 -5.16 -14.85 0.15
C ALA A 12 -3.79 -14.49 -0.44
N LEU A 13 -3.76 -14.03 -1.68
CA LEU A 13 -2.55 -13.56 -2.35
C LEU A 13 -2.25 -12.13 -1.91
N VAL A 14 -1.05 -11.91 -1.37
CA VAL A 14 -0.62 -10.63 -0.81
C VAL A 14 0.68 -10.19 -1.45
N THR A 15 0.68 -9.10 -2.22
CA THR A 15 1.88 -8.51 -2.79
C THR A 15 2.61 -7.64 -1.76
N GLY A 16 3.96 -7.58 -1.82
CA GLY A 16 4.75 -6.98 -0.75
C GLY A 16 4.57 -7.73 0.57
N GLY A 17 4.31 -9.04 0.48
CA GLY A 17 3.92 -9.91 1.59
C GLY A 17 5.05 -10.24 2.57
N ALA A 18 6.30 -9.97 2.19
CA ALA A 18 7.46 -10.29 3.01
C ALA A 18 7.74 -9.30 4.15
N SER A 19 7.11 -8.12 4.14
CA SER A 19 7.40 -7.08 5.13
C SER A 19 6.23 -6.14 5.43
N GLY A 20 6.38 -5.31 6.44
CA GLY A 20 5.53 -4.16 6.71
C GLY A 20 4.03 -4.49 6.82
N ILE A 21 3.23 -3.72 6.08
CA ILE A 21 1.76 -3.85 6.06
C ILE A 21 1.35 -5.17 5.42
N GLY A 22 1.98 -5.58 4.30
CA GLY A 22 1.67 -6.82 3.59
C GLY A 22 1.85 -8.04 4.48
N PHE A 23 3.01 -8.16 5.13
CA PHE A 23 3.28 -9.24 6.08
C PHE A 23 2.27 -9.25 7.25
N ALA A 24 1.98 -8.08 7.82
CA ALA A 24 1.02 -8.00 8.92
C ALA A 24 -0.40 -8.41 8.50
N ILE A 25 -0.83 -8.09 7.26
CA ILE A 25 -2.12 -8.53 6.70
C ILE A 25 -2.10 -10.05 6.51
N ALA A 26 -1.04 -10.60 5.91
CA ALA A 26 -0.90 -12.04 5.70
C ALA A 26 -0.96 -12.81 7.03
N ALA A 27 -0.20 -12.39 8.04
CA ALA A 27 -0.21 -12.98 9.38
C ALA A 27 -1.60 -12.89 10.03
N ARG A 28 -2.29 -11.76 9.87
CA ARG A 28 -3.63 -11.60 10.42
C ARG A 28 -4.67 -12.46 9.70
N LEU A 29 -4.57 -12.63 8.38
CA LEU A 29 -5.42 -13.53 7.61
C LEU A 29 -5.18 -14.98 8.02
N ALA A 30 -3.90 -15.40 8.18
CA ALA A 30 -3.53 -16.71 8.69
C ALA A 30 -4.15 -17.00 10.07
N SER A 31 -4.07 -16.04 10.99
CA SER A 31 -4.67 -16.15 12.34
C SER A 31 -6.21 -16.27 12.33
N LYS A 32 -6.86 -15.97 11.19
CA LYS A 32 -8.29 -16.16 10.96
C LYS A 32 -8.61 -17.43 10.17
N GLY A 33 -7.59 -18.28 9.93
CA GLY A 33 -7.73 -19.56 9.25
C GLY A 33 -7.69 -19.46 7.73
N ALA A 34 -7.26 -18.33 7.15
CA ALA A 34 -6.92 -18.25 5.74
C ALA A 34 -5.57 -18.93 5.48
N GLU A 35 -5.30 -19.21 4.20
CA GLU A 35 -4.04 -19.72 3.68
C GLU A 35 -3.36 -18.59 2.85
N PRO A 36 -2.41 -17.84 3.44
CA PRO A 36 -1.76 -16.76 2.73
C PRO A 36 -0.78 -17.26 1.67
N ILE A 37 -0.72 -16.54 0.56
CA ILE A 37 0.22 -16.70 -0.52
C ILE A 37 1.00 -15.37 -0.60
N LEU A 38 2.26 -15.38 -0.20
CA LEU A 38 3.10 -14.19 -0.19
C LEU A 38 3.76 -14.01 -1.54
N LEU A 39 3.66 -12.82 -2.12
CA LEU A 39 4.38 -12.43 -3.31
C LEU A 39 5.28 -11.23 -2.98
N ASP A 40 6.58 -11.37 -3.22
CA ASP A 40 7.56 -10.31 -2.98
C ASP A 40 8.73 -10.43 -3.96
N MET A 41 9.34 -9.30 -4.33
CA MET A 41 10.51 -9.30 -5.20
C MET A 41 11.81 -9.70 -4.47
N ASN A 42 11.84 -9.57 -3.14
CA ASN A 42 13.01 -9.86 -2.32
C ASN A 42 12.94 -11.27 -1.74
N GLN A 43 13.63 -12.22 -2.36
CA GLN A 43 13.64 -13.64 -1.96
C GLN A 43 14.07 -13.82 -0.50
N THR A 44 15.14 -13.15 -0.06
CA THR A 44 15.65 -13.29 1.31
C THR A 44 14.62 -12.84 2.37
N SER A 45 13.88 -11.77 2.09
CA SER A 45 12.81 -11.30 2.98
C SER A 45 11.62 -12.25 2.95
N LEU A 46 11.30 -12.80 1.77
CA LEU A 46 10.22 -13.77 1.58
C LEU A 46 10.50 -15.04 2.38
N ASP A 47 11.70 -15.60 2.28
CA ASP A 47 12.09 -16.80 3.02
C ASP A 47 11.95 -16.61 4.54
N LYS A 48 12.43 -15.46 5.06
CA LYS A 48 12.27 -15.11 6.47
C LYS A 48 10.81 -15.01 6.91
N ALA A 49 9.95 -14.42 6.06
CA ALA A 49 8.53 -14.31 6.33
C ALA A 49 7.84 -15.67 6.34
N LEU A 50 8.18 -16.56 5.39
CA LEU A 50 7.66 -17.92 5.32
C LEU A 50 8.07 -18.74 6.54
N VAL A 51 9.36 -18.72 6.91
CA VAL A 51 9.87 -19.41 8.11
C VAL A 51 9.11 -18.96 9.36
N LYS A 52 8.91 -17.64 9.49
CA LYS A 52 8.19 -17.11 10.65
C LYS A 52 6.75 -17.59 10.71
N LEU A 53 5.98 -17.49 9.62
CA LEU A 53 4.57 -17.90 9.61
C LEU A 53 4.42 -19.43 9.78
N ARG A 54 5.30 -20.22 9.17
CA ARG A 54 5.32 -21.68 9.34
C ARG A 54 5.66 -22.07 10.78
N GLY A 55 6.62 -21.35 11.40
CA GLY A 55 6.97 -21.53 12.82
C GLY A 55 5.83 -21.21 13.79
N GLU A 56 4.89 -20.35 13.38
CA GLU A 56 3.65 -20.06 14.11
C GLU A 56 2.52 -21.10 13.80
N GLY A 57 2.81 -22.14 12.99
CA GLY A 57 1.88 -23.23 12.65
C GLY A 57 0.95 -22.92 11.47
N TYR A 58 1.18 -21.85 10.71
CA TYR A 58 0.32 -21.52 9.58
C TYR A 58 0.77 -22.20 8.28
N ARG A 59 -0.21 -22.62 7.47
CA ARG A 59 0.02 -22.97 6.07
C ARG A 59 0.22 -21.70 5.28
N VAL A 60 1.35 -21.57 4.59
CA VAL A 60 1.71 -20.38 3.82
C VAL A 60 2.59 -20.76 2.62
N HIS A 61 2.33 -20.12 1.49
CA HIS A 61 3.08 -20.26 0.24
C HIS A 61 3.81 -18.95 -0.07
N GLY A 62 4.86 -19.03 -0.89
CA GLY A 62 5.63 -17.85 -1.27
C GLY A 62 6.12 -17.96 -2.71
N PHE A 63 6.03 -16.85 -3.42
CA PHE A 63 6.47 -16.69 -4.80
C PHE A 63 7.31 -15.44 -4.93
N GLN A 64 8.53 -15.59 -5.46
CA GLN A 64 9.32 -14.44 -5.84
C GLN A 64 8.79 -13.88 -7.16
N ALA A 65 8.36 -12.63 -7.19
CA ALA A 65 7.98 -11.95 -8.41
C ALA A 65 8.06 -10.42 -8.28
N ASN A 66 8.24 -9.78 -9.43
CA ASN A 66 8.09 -8.36 -9.58
C ASN A 66 6.69 -8.03 -10.11
N VAL A 67 5.89 -7.26 -9.38
CA VAL A 67 4.53 -6.88 -9.81
C VAL A 67 4.50 -6.06 -11.11
N THR A 68 5.64 -5.54 -11.57
CA THR A 68 5.73 -4.83 -12.85
C THR A 68 5.91 -5.76 -14.04
N SER A 69 6.21 -7.05 -13.83
CA SER A 69 6.34 -8.08 -14.89
C SER A 69 5.00 -8.82 -14.99
N ILE A 70 4.24 -8.55 -16.02
CA ILE A 70 2.97 -9.25 -16.28
C ILE A 70 3.20 -10.71 -16.62
N GLU A 71 4.34 -11.02 -17.24
CA GLU A 71 4.76 -12.38 -17.60
C GLU A 71 4.97 -13.23 -16.35
N ASP A 72 5.73 -12.72 -15.36
CA ASP A 72 5.94 -13.42 -14.08
C ASP A 72 4.59 -13.72 -13.39
N LEU A 73 3.69 -12.74 -13.42
CA LEU A 73 2.38 -12.88 -12.76
C LEU A 73 1.49 -13.92 -13.46
N ARG A 74 1.56 -14.04 -14.77
CA ARG A 74 0.85 -15.07 -15.54
C ARG A 74 1.37 -16.46 -15.21
N LEU A 75 2.69 -16.66 -15.17
CA LEU A 75 3.29 -17.94 -14.77
C LEU A 75 2.88 -18.35 -13.35
N ILE A 76 2.89 -17.40 -12.41
CA ILE A 76 2.44 -17.66 -11.04
C ILE A 76 0.95 -18.00 -11.01
N LYS A 77 0.12 -17.33 -11.79
CA LYS A 77 -1.31 -17.65 -11.89
C LYS A 77 -1.52 -19.09 -12.33
N ASP A 78 -0.83 -19.52 -13.40
CA ASP A 78 -0.94 -20.86 -13.95
C ASP A 78 -0.50 -21.92 -12.90
N GLU A 79 0.59 -21.66 -12.17
CA GLU A 79 1.06 -22.54 -11.08
C GLU A 79 0.04 -22.61 -9.92
N LEU A 80 -0.55 -21.47 -9.53
CA LEU A 80 -1.57 -21.42 -8.49
C LEU A 80 -2.85 -22.17 -8.91
N GLU A 81 -3.25 -22.09 -10.17
CA GLU A 81 -4.40 -22.81 -10.70
C GLU A 81 -4.12 -24.32 -10.74
N ALA A 82 -2.96 -24.76 -11.22
CA ALA A 82 -2.56 -26.15 -11.28
C ALA A 82 -2.46 -26.82 -9.87
N THR A 83 -2.08 -26.06 -8.86
CA THR A 83 -1.96 -26.54 -7.47
C THR A 83 -3.22 -26.32 -6.63
N GLY A 84 -4.29 -25.80 -7.21
CA GLY A 84 -5.53 -25.52 -6.51
C GLY A 84 -5.43 -24.37 -5.51
N LEU A 85 -4.46 -23.47 -5.67
CA LEU A 85 -4.21 -22.29 -4.82
C LEU A 85 -4.77 -20.98 -5.40
N SER A 86 -5.70 -21.05 -6.35
CA SER A 86 -6.34 -19.86 -6.93
C SER A 86 -6.87 -18.93 -5.83
N PRO A 87 -6.49 -17.64 -5.81
CA PRO A 87 -6.82 -16.75 -4.70
C PRO A 87 -8.30 -16.40 -4.64
N ASP A 88 -8.85 -16.41 -3.43
CA ASP A 88 -10.17 -15.86 -3.08
C ASP A 88 -10.05 -14.38 -2.68
N ILE A 89 -8.90 -13.99 -2.13
CA ILE A 89 -8.61 -12.64 -1.67
C ILE A 89 -7.32 -12.18 -2.33
N LEU A 90 -7.36 -11.02 -2.98
CA LEU A 90 -6.20 -10.35 -3.57
C LEU A 90 -5.90 -9.08 -2.78
N VAL A 91 -4.69 -8.97 -2.22
CA VAL A 91 -4.22 -7.78 -1.49
C VAL A 91 -3.06 -7.15 -2.23
N ASN A 92 -3.32 -6.06 -2.93
CA ASN A 92 -2.32 -5.26 -3.61
C ASN A 92 -1.66 -4.29 -2.63
N CYS A 93 -0.52 -4.72 -2.07
CA CYS A 93 0.21 -3.99 -1.02
C CYS A 93 1.65 -3.64 -1.41
N ALA A 94 2.19 -4.20 -2.47
CA ALA A 94 3.48 -3.80 -3.01
C ALA A 94 3.48 -2.30 -3.36
N GLY A 95 4.56 -1.61 -3.03
CA GLY A 95 4.67 -0.19 -3.31
C GLY A 95 5.98 0.39 -2.82
N ILE A 96 6.37 1.52 -3.38
CA ILE A 96 7.57 2.29 -3.04
C ILE A 96 7.20 3.76 -2.89
N THR A 97 8.06 4.52 -2.22
CA THR A 97 7.87 5.96 -2.01
C THR A 97 9.13 6.75 -2.32
N LEU A 98 8.95 8.01 -2.62
CA LEU A 98 10.01 9.00 -2.83
C LEU A 98 9.59 10.31 -2.17
N ILE A 99 10.47 10.89 -1.39
CA ILE A 99 10.33 12.25 -0.87
C ILE A 99 11.34 13.13 -1.58
N ALA A 100 10.86 13.95 -2.50
CA ALA A 100 11.66 14.87 -3.28
C ALA A 100 10.81 16.05 -3.75
N HIS A 101 11.40 17.23 -3.88
CA HIS A 101 10.74 18.32 -4.57
C HIS A 101 10.51 17.95 -6.04
N VAL A 102 9.43 18.45 -6.65
CA VAL A 102 9.07 18.10 -8.02
C VAL A 102 10.18 18.37 -9.05
N THR A 103 11.01 19.40 -8.84
CA THR A 103 12.17 19.71 -9.71
C THR A 103 13.38 18.83 -9.50
N ALA A 104 13.40 18.02 -8.44
CA ALA A 104 14.46 17.08 -8.11
C ALA A 104 14.07 15.61 -8.37
N THR A 105 12.87 15.38 -8.82
CA THR A 105 12.38 14.06 -9.21
C THR A 105 12.64 13.89 -10.72
N ASP A 106 13.53 12.97 -11.07
CA ASP A 106 13.85 12.67 -12.47
C ASP A 106 12.80 11.74 -13.14
N HIS A 107 12.94 11.55 -14.46
CA HIS A 107 11.99 10.78 -15.24
C HIS A 107 11.94 9.30 -14.80
N ASP A 108 13.08 8.71 -14.51
CA ASP A 108 13.16 7.28 -14.13
C ASP A 108 12.53 7.03 -12.76
N GLU A 109 12.65 7.98 -11.85
CA GLU A 109 11.97 7.93 -10.55
C GLU A 109 10.46 8.06 -10.70
N TRP A 110 9.97 8.97 -11.54
CA TRP A 110 8.56 9.07 -11.88
C TRP A 110 8.07 7.74 -12.45
N LYS A 111 8.76 7.22 -13.45
CA LYS A 111 8.41 5.95 -14.08
C LYS A 111 8.38 4.82 -13.08
N ARG A 112 9.42 4.66 -12.27
CA ARG A 112 9.52 3.59 -11.26
C ARG A 112 8.38 3.64 -10.24
N ILE A 113 8.02 4.83 -9.74
CA ILE A 113 6.92 4.99 -8.78
C ILE A 113 5.58 4.60 -9.41
N ILE A 114 5.32 5.05 -10.63
CA ILE A 114 4.08 4.73 -11.35
C ILE A 114 4.04 3.24 -11.70
N ASP A 115 5.13 2.67 -12.21
CA ASP A 115 5.19 1.25 -12.58
C ASP A 115 4.91 0.34 -11.38
N VAL A 116 5.54 0.58 -10.24
CA VAL A 116 5.35 -0.28 -9.08
C VAL A 116 3.98 -0.05 -8.43
N ASN A 117 3.62 1.20 -8.12
CA ASN A 117 2.46 1.48 -7.29
C ASN A 117 1.13 1.37 -8.05
N LEU A 118 1.11 1.78 -9.32
CA LEU A 118 -0.10 1.79 -10.14
C LEU A 118 -0.13 0.62 -11.11
N MET A 119 0.86 0.52 -12.02
CA MET A 119 0.86 -0.56 -13.01
C MET A 119 0.97 -1.93 -12.36
N GLY A 120 1.80 -2.08 -11.31
CA GLY A 120 1.84 -3.31 -10.52
C GLY A 120 0.47 -3.69 -9.91
N THR A 121 -0.29 -2.71 -9.41
CA THR A 121 -1.66 -2.95 -8.94
C THR A 121 -2.59 -3.36 -10.09
N ILE A 122 -2.48 -2.71 -11.26
CA ILE A 122 -3.27 -3.03 -12.46
C ILE A 122 -2.93 -4.44 -12.95
N ASN A 123 -1.65 -4.79 -13.08
CA ASN A 123 -1.20 -6.11 -13.52
C ASN A 123 -1.76 -7.24 -12.65
N MET A 124 -1.76 -7.04 -11.32
CA MET A 124 -2.34 -8.00 -10.39
C MET A 124 -3.86 -8.14 -10.58
N ILE A 125 -4.57 -7.04 -10.81
CA ILE A 125 -6.01 -7.05 -11.07
C ILE A 125 -6.28 -7.73 -12.42
N GLU A 126 -5.58 -7.35 -13.48
CA GLU A 126 -5.71 -7.97 -14.81
C GLU A 126 -5.50 -9.48 -14.76
N THR A 127 -4.51 -9.93 -14.00
CA THR A 127 -4.15 -11.35 -13.91
C THR A 127 -5.17 -12.17 -13.12
N PHE A 128 -5.66 -11.67 -11.99
CA PHE A 128 -6.41 -12.51 -11.04
C PHE A 128 -7.92 -12.19 -10.95
N LEU A 129 -8.37 -11.00 -11.36
CA LEU A 129 -9.78 -10.64 -11.33
C LEU A 129 -10.66 -11.50 -12.27
N PRO A 130 -10.23 -11.87 -13.51
CA PRO A 130 -11.10 -12.64 -14.41
C PRO A 130 -11.64 -13.91 -13.78
N SER A 131 -10.78 -14.72 -13.15
CA SER A 131 -11.19 -15.96 -12.49
C SER A 131 -12.08 -15.72 -11.26
N MET A 132 -11.90 -14.60 -10.52
CA MET A 132 -12.79 -14.22 -9.42
C MET A 132 -14.17 -13.80 -9.94
N ALA A 133 -14.22 -13.04 -11.03
CA ALA A 133 -15.45 -12.57 -11.64
C ALA A 133 -16.27 -13.75 -12.23
N GLU A 134 -15.61 -14.70 -12.90
CA GLU A 134 -16.22 -15.91 -13.43
C GLU A 134 -16.85 -16.77 -12.32
N ARG A 135 -16.14 -16.95 -11.20
CA ARG A 135 -16.69 -17.66 -10.02
C ARG A 135 -17.77 -16.89 -9.27
N GLY A 136 -18.00 -15.62 -9.60
CA GLY A 136 -18.94 -14.75 -8.89
C GLY A 136 -18.57 -14.53 -7.42
N SER A 137 -17.30 -14.71 -7.05
CA SER A 137 -16.83 -14.60 -5.67
C SER A 137 -15.37 -14.20 -5.59
N GLY A 138 -15.06 -13.36 -4.62
CA GLY A 138 -13.70 -12.90 -4.34
C GLY A 138 -13.70 -11.59 -3.56
N HIS A 139 -12.51 -11.14 -3.21
CA HIS A 139 -12.33 -9.84 -2.58
C HIS A 139 -10.99 -9.21 -2.95
N ILE A 140 -11.01 -8.01 -3.50
CA ILE A 140 -9.82 -7.22 -3.84
C ILE A 140 -9.61 -6.14 -2.79
N VAL A 141 -8.38 -6.04 -2.29
CA VAL A 141 -7.94 -4.97 -1.38
C VAL A 141 -6.81 -4.22 -2.04
N ASN A 142 -6.98 -2.94 -2.28
CA ASN A 142 -5.90 -2.07 -2.78
C ASN A 142 -5.40 -1.17 -1.65
N ILE A 143 -4.10 -1.23 -1.39
CA ILE A 143 -3.46 -0.34 -0.41
C ILE A 143 -3.10 0.98 -1.10
N GLY A 144 -4.00 1.94 -0.93
CA GLY A 144 -3.78 3.33 -1.27
C GLY A 144 -2.86 4.04 -0.27
N SER A 145 -3.17 5.27 0.05
CA SER A 145 -2.55 6.09 1.10
C SER A 145 -3.49 7.24 1.45
N ILE A 146 -3.30 7.85 2.60
CA ILE A 146 -3.89 9.17 2.87
C ILE A 146 -3.41 10.20 1.84
N ASP A 147 -2.19 10.02 1.31
CA ASP A 147 -1.58 10.84 0.26
C ASP A 147 -2.23 10.65 -1.12
N GLY A 148 -3.05 9.62 -1.29
CA GLY A 148 -3.97 9.43 -2.42
C GLY A 148 -5.31 10.16 -2.26
N ILE A 149 -5.49 10.93 -1.19
CA ILE A 149 -6.67 11.75 -0.89
C ILE A 149 -6.26 13.19 -0.58
N ILE A 150 -5.15 13.36 0.13
CA ILE A 150 -4.61 14.65 0.57
C ILE A 150 -3.19 14.76 0.04
N PRO A 151 -2.93 15.64 -0.96
CA PRO A 151 -1.59 15.78 -1.51
C PRO A 151 -0.65 16.41 -0.48
N ILE A 152 0.55 15.83 -0.36
CA ILE A 152 1.61 16.31 0.54
C ILE A 152 2.75 16.90 -0.29
N PRO A 153 3.21 18.13 -0.02
CA PRO A 153 4.37 18.70 -0.69
C PRO A 153 5.60 17.81 -0.54
N GLY A 154 6.39 17.69 -1.61
CA GLY A 154 7.57 16.83 -1.64
C GLY A 154 7.32 15.36 -1.96
N GLN A 155 6.08 14.99 -2.32
CA GLN A 155 5.74 13.61 -2.68
C GLN A 155 4.94 13.53 -3.98
N SER A 156 5.30 14.33 -4.99
CA SER A 156 4.49 14.47 -6.20
C SER A 156 4.24 13.16 -6.94
N ALA A 157 5.28 12.37 -7.23
CA ALA A 157 5.14 11.09 -7.93
C ALA A 157 4.35 10.06 -7.10
N TYR A 158 4.64 9.98 -5.80
CA TYR A 158 3.92 9.09 -4.89
C TYR A 158 2.44 9.46 -4.76
N CYS A 159 2.14 10.74 -4.52
CA CYS A 159 0.75 11.23 -4.48
C CYS A 159 0.02 10.90 -5.79
N ALA A 160 0.61 11.20 -6.96
CA ALA A 160 0.01 10.90 -8.25
C ALA A 160 -0.35 9.42 -8.37
N SER A 161 0.59 8.52 -8.04
CA SER A 161 0.35 7.07 -8.07
C SER A 161 -0.79 6.65 -7.13
N LYS A 162 -0.83 7.19 -5.90
CA LYS A 162 -1.84 6.80 -4.91
C LYS A 162 -3.22 7.43 -5.16
N PHE A 163 -3.30 8.61 -5.77
CA PHE A 163 -4.57 9.15 -6.30
C PHE A 163 -5.11 8.28 -7.42
N ALA A 164 -4.24 7.82 -8.34
CA ALA A 164 -4.65 6.92 -9.42
C ALA A 164 -5.17 5.58 -8.87
N VAL A 165 -4.49 4.96 -7.89
CA VAL A 165 -4.98 3.75 -7.21
C VAL A 165 -6.31 3.99 -6.51
N THR A 166 -6.52 5.17 -5.91
CA THR A 166 -7.79 5.53 -5.27
C THR A 166 -8.92 5.56 -6.29
N GLY A 167 -8.74 6.29 -7.41
CA GLY A 167 -9.74 6.39 -8.47
C GLY A 167 -10.03 5.03 -9.13
N LEU A 168 -8.98 4.26 -9.46
CA LEU A 168 -9.11 2.89 -9.97
C LEU A 168 -9.96 2.02 -9.04
N THR A 169 -9.67 2.07 -7.74
CA THR A 169 -10.37 1.23 -6.75
C THR A 169 -11.84 1.62 -6.60
N GLU A 170 -12.15 2.91 -6.72
CA GLU A 170 -13.52 3.40 -6.66
C GLU A 170 -14.33 2.93 -7.87
N VAL A 171 -13.77 2.98 -9.08
CA VAL A 171 -14.40 2.45 -10.29
C VAL A 171 -14.61 0.93 -10.18
N LEU A 172 -13.58 0.18 -9.77
CA LEU A 172 -13.71 -1.27 -9.53
C LEU A 172 -14.83 -1.62 -8.54
N TYR A 173 -15.01 -0.81 -7.49
CA TYR A 173 -16.11 -1.04 -6.54
C TYR A 173 -17.48 -0.90 -7.19
N TYR A 174 -17.64 0.03 -8.15
CA TYR A 174 -18.90 0.19 -8.88
C TYR A 174 -19.12 -0.94 -9.88
N ASP A 175 -18.10 -1.24 -10.68
CA ASP A 175 -18.18 -2.24 -11.76
C ASP A 175 -18.41 -3.66 -11.22
N LEU A 176 -17.78 -4.01 -10.09
CA LEU A 176 -17.84 -5.35 -9.51
C LEU A 176 -18.99 -5.55 -8.53
N LYS A 177 -19.83 -4.55 -8.31
CA LYS A 177 -20.93 -4.61 -7.34
C LYS A 177 -21.90 -5.74 -7.61
N SER A 178 -22.22 -6.00 -8.89
CA SER A 178 -23.11 -7.07 -9.34
C SER A 178 -22.40 -8.42 -9.52
N ASN A 179 -21.08 -8.43 -9.58
CA ASN A 179 -20.29 -9.63 -9.91
C ASN A 179 -19.92 -10.49 -8.70
N GLY A 180 -20.43 -10.17 -7.51
CA GLY A 180 -20.13 -10.92 -6.28
C GLY A 180 -18.73 -10.69 -5.70
N VAL A 181 -17.84 -9.98 -6.41
CA VAL A 181 -16.48 -9.65 -5.96
C VAL A 181 -16.50 -8.39 -5.09
N GLY A 182 -16.01 -8.50 -3.87
CA GLY A 182 -15.86 -7.35 -2.96
C GLY A 182 -14.64 -6.50 -3.28
N VAL A 183 -14.70 -5.20 -2.99
CA VAL A 183 -13.57 -4.28 -3.18
C VAL A 183 -13.39 -3.43 -1.94
N THR A 184 -12.14 -3.31 -1.47
CA THR A 184 -11.76 -2.46 -0.35
C THR A 184 -10.59 -1.56 -0.74
N LEU A 185 -10.76 -0.26 -0.57
CA LEU A 185 -9.69 0.73 -0.59
C LEU A 185 -9.20 0.97 0.82
N VAL A 186 -7.90 0.84 1.05
CA VAL A 186 -7.27 1.11 2.34
C VAL A 186 -6.37 2.34 2.20
N CYS A 187 -6.60 3.37 2.99
CA CYS A 187 -5.82 4.61 2.97
C CYS A 187 -5.13 4.82 4.32
N PRO A 188 -3.99 4.16 4.58
CA PRO A 188 -3.21 4.40 5.79
C PRO A 188 -2.59 5.80 5.76
N GLY A 189 -2.39 6.39 6.94
CA GLY A 189 -1.42 7.48 7.11
C GLY A 189 -0.02 6.91 7.33
N TYR A 190 0.79 7.59 8.12
CA TYR A 190 2.12 7.08 8.45
C TYR A 190 2.03 5.77 9.23
N VAL A 191 2.73 4.75 8.72
CA VAL A 191 2.81 3.41 9.34
C VAL A 191 4.28 3.06 9.55
N ARG A 192 4.62 2.59 10.76
CA ARG A 192 5.98 2.17 11.12
C ARG A 192 6.36 0.88 10.40
N THR A 193 6.93 1.02 9.22
CA THR A 193 7.34 -0.08 8.33
C THR A 193 8.79 0.09 7.87
N PRO A 194 9.42 -0.97 7.34
CA PRO A 194 10.72 -0.85 6.69
C PRO A 194 10.74 0.20 5.56
N MET A 195 9.65 0.36 4.81
CA MET A 195 9.53 1.37 3.75
C MET A 195 9.85 2.78 4.26
N ALA A 196 9.40 3.13 5.47
CA ALA A 196 9.69 4.43 6.06
C ALA A 196 11.20 4.64 6.36
N LYS A 197 11.96 3.54 6.53
CA LYS A 197 13.42 3.57 6.78
C LYS A 197 14.24 3.52 5.49
N THR A 198 13.70 2.93 4.44
CA THR A 198 14.39 2.72 3.15
C THR A 198 13.94 3.70 2.06
N GLN A 199 13.05 4.64 2.39
CA GLN A 199 12.58 5.64 1.44
C GLN A 199 13.72 6.53 0.95
N THR A 200 13.75 6.79 -0.35
CA THR A 200 14.66 7.77 -0.92
C THR A 200 14.19 9.17 -0.55
N ILE A 201 15.07 9.98 0.04
CA ILE A 201 14.80 11.38 0.37
C ILE A 201 15.82 12.24 -0.36
N LYS A 202 15.36 13.13 -1.23
CA LYS A 202 16.20 14.10 -1.96
C LYS A 202 15.82 15.53 -1.53
N ASP A 203 16.78 16.44 -1.60
CA ASP A 203 16.59 17.88 -1.38
C ASP A 203 16.07 18.32 0.00
N LEU A 204 16.08 17.43 0.99
CA LEU A 204 15.79 17.82 2.36
C LEU A 204 17.04 17.73 3.23
N PRO A 205 17.29 18.71 4.10
CA PRO A 205 18.42 18.66 5.00
C PRO A 205 18.19 17.60 6.09
N LEU A 206 18.64 16.36 5.84
CA LEU A 206 18.48 15.23 6.76
C LEU A 206 19.17 15.46 8.12
N HIS A 207 20.13 16.39 8.18
CA HIS A 207 20.88 16.75 9.41
C HIS A 207 20.26 17.90 10.20
N PHE A 208 19.08 18.41 9.78
CA PHE A 208 18.40 19.45 10.53
C PHE A 208 17.73 18.86 11.79
N LYS A 209 18.00 19.45 12.97
CA LYS A 209 17.42 18.99 14.25
C LYS A 209 15.88 18.85 14.20
N GLY A 210 15.20 19.63 13.35
CA GLY A 210 13.76 19.52 13.10
C GLY A 210 13.35 18.28 12.32
N ALA A 211 14.17 17.73 11.41
CA ALA A 211 13.86 16.50 10.71
C ALA A 211 13.82 15.30 11.67
N GLN A 212 14.77 15.21 12.58
CA GLN A 212 14.78 14.20 13.64
C GLN A 212 13.57 14.32 14.57
N LEU A 213 13.10 15.54 14.85
CA LEU A 213 11.90 15.76 15.64
C LEU A 213 10.64 15.28 14.91
N VAL A 214 10.54 15.56 13.61
CA VAL A 214 9.44 15.07 12.75
C VAL A 214 9.48 13.54 12.67
N GLU A 215 10.63 12.93 12.43
CA GLU A 215 10.80 11.48 12.42
C GLU A 215 10.37 10.86 13.74
N ARG A 216 10.83 11.40 14.85
CA ARG A 216 10.44 10.95 16.21
C ARG A 216 8.95 11.12 16.47
N PHE A 217 8.36 12.22 16.01
CA PHE A 217 6.93 12.43 16.09
C PHE A 217 6.16 11.38 15.28
N LEU A 218 6.58 11.12 14.03
CA LEU A 218 5.97 10.10 13.18
C LEU A 218 6.15 8.69 13.76
N GLU A 219 7.29 8.39 14.37
CA GLU A 219 7.50 7.13 15.08
C GLU A 219 6.59 6.97 16.30
N LEU A 220 6.35 8.03 17.05
CA LEU A 220 5.49 8.01 18.23
C LEU A 220 3.99 7.90 17.84
N PHE A 221 3.56 8.64 16.84
CA PHE A 221 2.14 8.73 16.45
C PHE A 221 1.76 7.87 15.24
N GLY A 222 2.74 7.26 14.57
CA GLY A 222 2.52 6.36 13.46
C GLY A 222 1.76 5.09 13.89
N ALA A 223 0.86 4.63 13.03
CA ALA A 223 0.15 3.39 13.27
C ALA A 223 1.12 2.18 13.19
N SER A 224 0.87 1.13 13.97
CA SER A 224 1.57 -0.13 13.73
C SER A 224 0.98 -0.86 12.52
N PRO A 225 1.76 -1.68 11.79
CA PRO A 225 1.24 -2.52 10.72
C PRO A 225 0.08 -3.41 11.16
N GLN A 226 0.08 -3.86 12.42
CA GLN A 226 -0.97 -4.69 13.01
C GLN A 226 -2.32 -3.97 13.11
N ILE A 227 -2.31 -2.67 13.42
CA ILE A 227 -3.54 -1.85 13.43
C ILE A 227 -4.14 -1.81 12.02
N VAL A 228 -3.30 -1.60 10.99
CA VAL A 228 -3.74 -1.61 9.60
C VAL A 228 -4.31 -2.98 9.24
N ALA A 229 -3.57 -4.06 9.50
CA ALA A 229 -3.97 -5.43 9.21
C ALA A 229 -5.30 -5.82 9.85
N ASN A 230 -5.51 -5.48 11.14
CA ASN A 230 -6.77 -5.75 11.83
C ASN A 230 -7.96 -5.06 11.14
N ARG A 231 -7.78 -3.80 10.70
CA ARG A 231 -8.83 -3.05 9.99
C ARG A 231 -9.10 -3.59 8.59
N VAL A 232 -8.06 -4.03 7.88
CA VAL A 232 -8.18 -4.64 6.56
C VAL A 232 -8.98 -5.94 6.65
N VAL A 233 -8.59 -6.84 7.55
CA VAL A 233 -9.25 -8.15 7.71
C VAL A 233 -10.73 -7.99 8.16
N ASP A 234 -11.03 -7.04 9.07
CA ASP A 234 -12.41 -6.71 9.42
C ASP A 234 -13.20 -6.15 8.20
N ALA A 235 -12.56 -5.34 7.37
CA ALA A 235 -13.19 -4.77 6.18
C ALA A 235 -13.48 -5.83 5.11
N ILE A 236 -12.59 -6.78 4.88
CA ILE A 236 -12.80 -7.93 4.01
C ILE A 236 -14.04 -8.71 4.47
N SER A 237 -14.07 -9.10 5.75
CA SER A 237 -15.21 -9.84 6.31
C SER A 237 -16.54 -9.10 6.17
N ARG A 238 -16.54 -7.77 6.31
CA ARG A 238 -17.75 -6.93 6.23
C ARG A 238 -18.03 -6.38 4.83
N LYS A 239 -17.20 -6.71 3.84
CA LYS A 239 -17.25 -6.14 2.48
C LYS A 239 -17.32 -4.60 2.50
N LYS A 240 -16.49 -3.97 3.35
CA LYS A 240 -16.45 -2.51 3.52
C LYS A 240 -15.55 -1.89 2.46
N PHE A 241 -16.04 -0.87 1.74
CA PHE A 241 -15.28 -0.23 0.67
C PHE A 241 -14.08 0.56 1.18
N LEU A 242 -14.26 1.53 2.08
CA LEU A 242 -13.21 2.45 2.50
C LEU A 242 -12.74 2.18 3.93
N VAL A 243 -11.43 2.06 4.10
CA VAL A 243 -10.75 1.90 5.38
C VAL A 243 -9.67 2.97 5.54
N ILE A 244 -9.78 3.79 6.57
CA ILE A 244 -8.78 4.78 6.96
C ILE A 244 -8.29 4.39 8.36
N PRO A 245 -7.13 3.69 8.48
CA PRO A 245 -6.58 3.30 9.77
C PRO A 245 -6.01 4.50 10.52
N GLY A 246 -6.25 4.53 11.84
CA GLY A 246 -5.73 5.59 12.71
C GLY A 246 -6.64 6.83 12.81
N LEU A 247 -6.69 7.41 14.00
CA LEU A 247 -7.50 8.60 14.26
C LEU A 247 -6.98 9.84 13.52
N PRO A 248 -5.66 10.13 13.50
CA PRO A 248 -5.15 11.29 12.78
C PRO A 248 -5.53 11.29 11.30
N SER A 249 -5.36 10.15 10.61
CA SER A 249 -5.71 10.01 9.19
C SER A 249 -7.18 10.25 8.91
N LYS A 250 -8.07 9.80 9.81
CA LYS A 250 -9.52 10.08 9.71
C LYS A 250 -9.82 11.57 9.85
N VAL A 251 -9.19 12.23 10.82
CA VAL A 251 -9.36 13.67 11.02
C VAL A 251 -8.91 14.44 9.77
N PHE A 252 -7.74 14.12 9.23
CA PHE A 252 -7.25 14.74 8.00
C PHE A 252 -8.17 14.48 6.79
N TYR A 253 -8.70 13.25 6.67
CA TYR A 253 -9.67 12.91 5.63
C TYR A 253 -10.92 13.80 5.69
N HIS A 254 -11.55 13.90 6.87
CA HIS A 254 -12.74 14.74 7.05
C HIS A 254 -12.43 16.22 6.90
N TYR A 255 -11.27 16.67 7.41
CA TYR A 255 -10.81 18.04 7.23
C TYR A 255 -10.69 18.42 5.75
N ARG A 256 -10.02 17.58 4.94
CA ARG A 256 -9.91 17.81 3.49
C ARG A 256 -11.26 17.82 2.78
N ARG A 257 -12.16 16.95 3.19
CA ARG A 257 -13.48 16.79 2.56
C ARG A 257 -14.43 17.93 2.90
N LEU A 258 -14.43 18.38 4.14
CA LEU A 258 -15.34 19.42 4.64
C LEU A 258 -14.81 20.83 4.39
N PHE A 259 -13.48 21.01 4.40
CA PHE A 259 -12.84 22.30 4.29
C PHE A 259 -11.77 22.34 3.18
N PRO A 260 -12.10 22.07 1.90
CA PRO A 260 -11.12 21.88 0.83
C PRO A 260 -10.22 23.11 0.61
N ARG A 261 -10.79 24.33 0.68
CA ARG A 261 -10.01 25.58 0.53
C ARG A 261 -9.02 25.79 1.67
N LEU A 262 -9.43 25.50 2.91
CA LEU A 262 -8.57 25.64 4.08
C LEU A 262 -7.46 24.58 4.06
N ALA A 263 -7.77 23.34 3.69
CA ALA A 263 -6.79 22.28 3.53
C ALA A 263 -5.73 22.63 2.47
N THR A 264 -6.13 23.25 1.34
CA THR A 264 -5.18 23.73 0.33
C THR A 264 -4.28 24.85 0.89
N ARG A 265 -4.83 25.80 1.65
CA ARG A 265 -4.03 26.85 2.31
C ARG A 265 -3.05 26.26 3.33
N SER A 266 -3.46 25.25 4.11
CA SER A 266 -2.57 24.54 5.03
C SER A 266 -1.43 23.84 4.28
N GLY A 267 -1.73 23.17 3.15
CA GLY A 267 -0.72 22.58 2.28
C GLY A 267 0.31 23.60 1.75
N LEU A 268 -0.14 24.80 1.37
CA LEU A 268 0.75 25.90 1.00
C LEU A 268 1.65 26.34 2.18
N GLY A 269 1.13 26.35 3.40
CA GLY A 269 1.93 26.60 4.61
C GLY A 269 3.03 25.56 4.81
N VAL A 270 2.70 24.28 4.65
CA VAL A 270 3.68 23.19 4.67
C VAL A 270 4.71 23.33 3.55
N ALA A 271 4.28 23.64 2.33
CA ALA A 271 5.19 23.85 1.20
C ALA A 271 6.18 25.01 1.45
N LYS A 272 5.70 26.14 2.00
CA LYS A 272 6.56 27.27 2.39
C LYS A 272 7.57 26.87 3.46
N PHE A 273 7.18 26.07 4.44
CA PHE A 273 8.07 25.54 5.46
C PHE A 273 9.18 24.65 4.85
N PHE A 274 8.83 23.73 3.94
CA PHE A 274 9.81 22.93 3.20
C PHE A 274 10.75 23.78 2.34
N ALA A 275 10.22 24.81 1.64
CA ALA A 275 11.03 25.73 0.86
C ALA A 275 12.01 26.51 1.73
N TRP A 276 11.57 26.96 2.91
CA TRP A 276 12.43 27.60 3.88
C TRP A 276 13.53 26.64 4.40
N LEU A 277 13.20 25.38 4.69
CA LEU A 277 14.19 24.36 5.07
C LEU A 277 15.23 24.17 3.96
N ARG A 278 14.80 24.04 2.70
CA ARG A 278 15.73 23.91 1.55
C ARG A 278 16.66 25.12 1.42
N SER A 279 16.20 26.33 1.68
CA SER A 279 17.03 27.55 1.59
C SER A 279 18.18 27.56 2.60
N LYS A 280 18.14 26.73 3.64
CA LYS A 280 19.19 26.58 4.66
C LYS A 280 20.25 25.54 4.28
N VAL A 281 20.05 24.77 3.18
CA VAL A 281 21.03 23.79 2.69
C VAL A 281 22.05 24.51 1.80
N PRO A 282 23.34 24.36 2.05
CA PRO A 282 24.37 24.89 1.19
C PRO A 282 24.25 24.30 -0.22
N LYS A 283 24.30 25.16 -1.27
CA LYS A 283 24.15 24.70 -2.67
C LYS A 283 25.14 23.59 -3.07
N ARG A 284 26.32 23.51 -2.45
CA ARG A 284 27.31 22.44 -2.68
C ARG A 284 26.83 21.06 -2.21
N ALA A 285 25.97 20.99 -1.20
CA ALA A 285 25.43 19.72 -0.70
C ALA A 285 24.28 19.17 -1.57
N LEU A 286 23.72 19.98 -2.48
CA LEU A 286 22.65 19.57 -3.41
C LEU A 286 23.20 18.99 -4.72
N GLN A 287 24.51 19.10 -4.99
CA GLN A 287 25.16 18.61 -6.21
C GLN A 287 25.88 17.27 -6.03
N SER A 288 25.95 16.74 -4.80
CA SER A 288 26.67 15.50 -4.45
C SER A 288 25.73 14.34 -4.05
N ILE A 289 24.45 14.48 -4.32
CA ILE A 289 23.42 13.46 -4.12
C ILE A 289 22.75 13.19 -5.48
#